data_43ebffc32ef58222aadf3740c3a051e3
#
_entry.id   43ebffc32ef58222aadf3740c3a051e3
#
_cell.length_a   1.000
_cell.length_b   1.000
_cell.length_c   1.000
_cell.angle_alpha   90.00
_cell.angle_beta   90.00
_cell.angle_gamma   90.00
#
_symmetry.space_group_name_H-M   'P 1'
#
loop_
_entity.id
_entity.type
_entity.pdbx_description
1 polymer ?
#
loop_
_entity_poly.entity_id
_entity_poly.type
_entity_poly.pdbx_seq_one_letter_code
_entity_poly.pdbx_strand_id
1 'polypeptide(L)'
;CVVQILIGFWIYLIHGKWRRKCQFRKIFIFGLLLIGLLHLFGGLKNPINRNFDYPVAIWQTNIPTREKIKFNDQFIQNKLLAAQTYALSNKAKLLVAPEGTLNNNFNLVKGSKINMLVGGFRNSENELRSSLLGYRIGDQFFTSFIDKNRLVPLGEKIPVFLEIFSRGLSSVGGVQPGLNSRFFESEFTTPLAVAICYEISNGLTIRNAVNSG
;
A
#
# COMPACT_ATOMS: atom_id res chain seq x y z
N CYS A 1 -0.82 13.85 9.88
CA CYS A 1 0.07 14.17 11.04
C CYS A 1 -0.16 15.60 11.59
N VAL A 2 -0.08 16.67 10.76
CA VAL A 2 -0.23 18.05 11.28
C VAL A 2 -1.60 18.28 11.93
N VAL A 3 -2.67 17.83 11.30
CA VAL A 3 -4.05 17.93 11.84
C VAL A 3 -4.18 17.20 13.17
N GLN A 4 -3.60 16.02 13.31
CA GLN A 4 -3.62 15.25 14.55
C GLN A 4 -2.85 15.95 15.68
N ILE A 5 -1.71 16.58 15.37
CA ILE A 5 -0.94 17.38 16.33
C ILE A 5 -1.75 18.60 16.78
N LEU A 6 -2.40 19.30 15.83
CA LEU A 6 -3.25 20.45 16.14
C LEU A 6 -4.44 20.08 17.01
N ILE A 7 -5.10 18.96 16.72
CA ILE A 7 -6.21 18.42 17.53
C ILE A 7 -5.71 18.06 18.93
N GLY A 8 -4.59 17.36 19.04
CA GLY A 8 -3.99 16.99 20.34
C GLY A 8 -3.62 18.22 21.18
N PHE A 9 -3.00 19.23 20.56
CA PHE A 9 -2.67 20.48 21.21
C PHE A 9 -3.93 21.25 21.64
N TRP A 10 -4.96 21.27 20.82
CA TRP A 10 -6.25 21.87 21.16
C TRP A 10 -6.92 21.19 22.37
N ILE A 11 -6.94 19.84 22.39
CA ILE A 11 -7.46 19.07 23.54
C ILE A 11 -6.66 19.40 24.81
N TYR A 12 -5.34 19.50 24.72
CA TYR A 12 -4.49 19.91 25.84
C TYR A 12 -4.82 21.30 26.36
N LEU A 13 -5.00 22.28 25.47
CA LEU A 13 -5.42 23.63 25.85
C LEU A 13 -6.80 23.66 26.52
N ILE A 14 -7.75 22.88 26.03
CA ILE A 14 -9.07 22.74 26.64
C ILE A 14 -8.94 22.20 28.07
N HIS A 15 -8.18 21.11 28.25
CA HIS A 15 -7.98 20.49 29.56
C HIS A 15 -7.33 21.45 30.57
N GLY A 16 -6.29 22.18 30.14
CA GLY A 16 -5.61 23.17 31.00
C GLY A 16 -6.46 24.39 31.37
N LYS A 17 -7.37 24.83 30.49
CA LYS A 17 -8.25 26.00 30.69
C LYS A 17 -9.58 25.67 31.35
N TRP A 18 -10.03 24.42 31.34
CA TRP A 18 -11.23 23.97 32.07
C TRP A 18 -11.14 24.29 33.56
N ARG A 19 -9.97 24.17 34.16
CA ARG A 19 -9.75 24.53 35.56
C ARG A 19 -9.88 26.05 35.84
N ARG A 20 -9.75 26.91 34.81
CA ARG A 20 -9.78 28.39 34.95
C ARG A 20 -11.03 29.06 34.36
N LYS A 21 -12.11 28.37 34.11
CA LYS A 21 -13.45 28.78 33.61
C LYS A 21 -13.54 29.95 32.60
N CYS A 22 -12.61 30.86 32.56
CA CYS A 22 -12.76 32.18 31.88
C CYS A 22 -12.48 32.22 30.37
N GLN A 23 -11.78 31.26 29.77
CA GLN A 23 -11.42 31.26 28.32
C GLN A 23 -11.82 30.00 27.56
N PHE A 24 -12.42 29.03 28.23
CA PHE A 24 -12.80 27.74 27.66
C PHE A 24 -13.67 27.87 26.40
N ARG A 25 -14.73 28.70 26.48
CA ARG A 25 -15.68 28.85 25.35
C ARG A 25 -14.99 29.41 24.07
N LYS A 26 -14.08 30.38 24.25
CA LYS A 26 -13.36 30.99 23.11
C LYS A 26 -12.44 29.98 22.41
N ILE A 27 -11.68 29.20 23.19
CA ILE A 27 -10.76 28.20 22.65
C ILE A 27 -11.55 27.04 21.99
N PHE A 28 -12.68 26.65 22.59
CA PHE A 28 -13.55 25.61 22.04
C PHE A 28 -14.15 26.04 20.69
N ILE A 29 -14.73 27.24 20.64
CA ILE A 29 -15.30 27.81 19.40
C ILE A 29 -14.23 27.98 18.33
N PHE A 30 -13.05 28.49 18.68
CA PHE A 30 -11.94 28.65 17.73
C PHE A 30 -11.50 27.30 17.13
N GLY A 31 -11.38 26.25 17.95
CA GLY A 31 -11.04 24.92 17.45
C GLY A 31 -12.09 24.34 16.52
N LEU A 32 -13.39 24.49 16.82
CA LEU A 32 -14.47 24.09 15.94
C LEU A 32 -14.46 24.85 14.61
N LEU A 33 -14.26 26.17 14.66
CA LEU A 33 -14.14 27.01 13.45
C LEU A 33 -12.94 26.58 12.60
N LEU A 34 -11.80 26.27 13.21
CA LEU A 34 -10.62 25.81 12.49
C LEU A 34 -10.86 24.45 11.81
N ILE A 35 -11.50 23.50 12.51
CA ILE A 35 -11.87 22.20 11.93
C ILE A 35 -12.87 22.38 10.78
N GLY A 36 -13.88 23.24 10.96
CA GLY A 36 -14.85 23.58 9.93
C GLY A 36 -14.20 24.19 8.68
N LEU A 37 -13.30 25.16 8.87
CA LEU A 37 -12.51 25.75 7.79
C LEU A 37 -11.67 24.73 7.05
N LEU A 38 -10.96 23.84 7.74
CA LEU A 38 -10.15 22.80 7.11
C LEU A 38 -11.02 21.83 6.28
N HIS A 39 -12.23 21.52 6.74
CA HIS A 39 -13.18 20.68 5.98
C HIS A 39 -13.73 21.42 4.76
N LEU A 40 -14.06 22.70 4.88
CA LEU A 40 -14.49 23.52 3.74
C LEU A 40 -13.40 23.64 2.68
N PHE A 41 -12.16 23.93 3.08
CA PHE A 41 -11.02 23.96 2.13
C PHE A 41 -10.73 22.59 1.51
N GLY A 42 -10.89 21.50 2.26
CA GLY A 42 -10.78 20.14 1.73
C GLY A 42 -11.89 19.81 0.72
N GLY A 43 -13.12 20.23 1.02
CA GLY A 43 -14.28 20.00 0.13
C GLY A 43 -14.28 20.87 -1.14
N LEU A 44 -13.61 22.02 -1.12
CA LEU A 44 -13.46 22.89 -2.30
C LEU A 44 -12.46 22.35 -3.33
N LYS A 45 -11.59 21.43 -2.95
CA LYS A 45 -10.77 20.69 -3.90
C LYS A 45 -11.66 19.63 -4.54
N ASN A 46 -12.32 19.99 -5.63
CA ASN A 46 -13.02 19.02 -6.46
C ASN A 46 -12.05 17.88 -6.80
N PRO A 47 -12.33 16.64 -6.45
CA PRO A 47 -11.57 15.53 -6.98
C PRO A 47 -11.66 15.65 -8.51
N ILE A 48 -10.52 15.66 -9.17
CA ILE A 48 -10.47 15.60 -10.62
C ILE A 48 -11.13 14.27 -10.98
N ASN A 49 -12.37 14.35 -11.41
CA ASN A 49 -13.16 13.19 -11.81
C ASN A 49 -12.61 12.74 -13.17
N ARG A 50 -11.43 12.10 -13.14
CA ARG A 50 -10.90 11.40 -14.32
C ARG A 50 -11.70 10.12 -14.41
N ASN A 51 -12.64 10.08 -15.33
CA ASN A 51 -13.27 8.82 -15.74
C ASN A 51 -12.16 7.91 -16.26
N PHE A 52 -11.74 6.97 -15.45
CA PHE A 52 -10.87 5.89 -15.90
C PHE A 52 -11.75 4.92 -16.69
N ASP A 53 -11.72 5.02 -18.02
CA ASP A 53 -12.35 4.03 -18.92
C ASP A 53 -11.60 2.69 -18.95
N TYR A 54 -10.80 2.41 -17.93
CA TYR A 54 -10.02 1.20 -17.80
C TYR A 54 -10.58 0.34 -16.65
N PRO A 55 -11.41 -0.65 -16.94
CA PRO A 55 -12.05 -1.46 -15.90
C PRO A 55 -11.01 -2.32 -15.18
N VAL A 56 -10.91 -2.11 -13.87
CA VAL A 56 -9.98 -2.80 -12.98
C VAL A 56 -10.75 -3.69 -12.01
N ALA A 57 -10.35 -4.94 -11.88
CA ALA A 57 -10.80 -5.83 -10.82
C ALA A 57 -9.79 -5.84 -9.67
N ILE A 58 -10.28 -5.77 -8.44
CA ILE A 58 -9.46 -5.87 -7.24
C ILE A 58 -9.73 -7.22 -6.58
N TRP A 59 -8.69 -8.00 -6.38
CA TRP A 59 -8.78 -9.27 -5.67
C TRP A 59 -8.25 -9.14 -4.25
N GLN A 60 -9.16 -9.12 -3.27
CA GLN A 60 -8.80 -9.24 -1.86
C GLN A 60 -8.70 -10.72 -1.50
N THR A 61 -7.50 -11.18 -1.16
CA THR A 61 -7.19 -12.60 -0.96
C THR A 61 -7.86 -13.19 0.29
N ASN A 62 -8.08 -12.39 1.33
CA ASN A 62 -8.60 -12.81 2.64
C ASN A 62 -7.86 -14.02 3.24
N ILE A 63 -6.58 -14.18 2.93
CA ILE A 63 -5.74 -15.24 3.50
C ILE A 63 -5.12 -14.71 4.79
N PRO A 64 -5.38 -15.35 5.94
CA PRO A 64 -4.76 -14.95 7.21
C PRO A 64 -3.23 -15.03 7.12
N THR A 65 -2.52 -14.00 7.57
CA THR A 65 -1.05 -13.89 7.46
C THR A 65 -0.34 -15.09 8.10
N ARG A 66 -0.87 -15.61 9.21
CA ARG A 66 -0.32 -16.77 9.91
C ARG A 66 -0.46 -18.08 9.11
N GLU A 67 -1.41 -18.13 8.18
CA GLU A 67 -1.69 -19.29 7.37
C GLU A 67 -0.97 -19.22 6.02
N LYS A 68 -0.55 -18.04 5.56
CA LYS A 68 0.19 -17.86 4.29
C LYS A 68 1.41 -18.78 4.17
N ILE A 69 2.10 -19.03 5.27
CA ILE A 69 3.27 -19.91 5.33
C ILE A 69 2.88 -21.39 5.11
N LYS A 70 1.62 -21.76 5.41
CA LYS A 70 1.10 -23.13 5.31
C LYS A 70 0.51 -23.44 3.94
N PHE A 71 0.10 -22.43 3.18
CA PHE A 71 -0.47 -22.64 1.86
C PHE A 71 0.64 -22.89 0.85
N ASN A 72 0.50 -24.04 0.15
CA ASN A 72 1.38 -24.35 -0.96
C ASN A 72 1.02 -23.47 -2.17
N ASP A 73 1.94 -23.36 -3.11
CA ASP A 73 1.76 -22.57 -4.33
C ASP A 73 0.54 -23.00 -5.13
N GLN A 74 0.16 -24.29 -5.08
CA GLN A 74 -1.03 -24.82 -5.77
C GLN A 74 -2.33 -24.18 -5.26
N PHE A 75 -2.46 -23.91 -3.96
CA PHE A 75 -3.63 -23.24 -3.42
C PHE A 75 -3.72 -21.81 -3.96
N ILE A 76 -2.61 -21.06 -3.94
CA ILE A 76 -2.55 -19.69 -4.48
C ILE A 76 -2.84 -19.69 -5.98
N GLN A 77 -2.30 -20.65 -6.75
CA GLN A 77 -2.58 -20.82 -8.18
C GLN A 77 -4.08 -20.96 -8.45
N ASN A 78 -4.76 -21.83 -7.71
CA ASN A 78 -6.19 -22.07 -7.90
C ASN A 78 -7.04 -20.82 -7.56
N LYS A 79 -6.72 -20.13 -6.47
CA LYS A 79 -7.40 -18.88 -6.08
C LYS A 79 -7.17 -17.75 -7.10
N LEU A 80 -5.94 -17.61 -7.58
CA LEU A 80 -5.57 -16.63 -8.58
C LEU A 80 -6.28 -16.91 -9.91
N LEU A 81 -6.36 -18.19 -10.33
CA LEU A 81 -7.08 -18.59 -11.54
C LEU A 81 -8.57 -18.26 -11.43
N ALA A 82 -9.19 -18.50 -10.28
CA ALA A 82 -10.58 -18.13 -10.04
C ALA A 82 -10.78 -16.59 -10.10
N ALA A 83 -9.87 -15.82 -9.49
CA ALA A 83 -9.91 -14.37 -9.53
C ALA A 83 -9.77 -13.81 -10.96
N GLN A 84 -8.86 -14.37 -11.76
CA GLN A 84 -8.70 -14.01 -13.18
C GLN A 84 -9.98 -14.31 -13.98
N THR A 85 -10.55 -15.49 -13.76
CA THR A 85 -11.78 -15.90 -14.46
C THR A 85 -12.94 -14.98 -14.10
N TYR A 86 -13.09 -14.61 -12.83
CA TYR A 86 -14.09 -13.67 -12.37
C TYR A 86 -13.87 -12.26 -12.95
N ALA A 87 -12.64 -11.78 -12.97
CA ALA A 87 -12.28 -10.48 -13.55
C ALA A 87 -12.66 -10.42 -15.04
N LEU A 88 -12.34 -11.46 -15.80
CA LEU A 88 -12.68 -11.55 -17.22
C LEU A 88 -14.19 -11.59 -17.46
N SER A 89 -14.96 -12.34 -16.67
CA SER A 89 -16.42 -12.39 -16.79
C SER A 89 -17.07 -11.03 -16.54
N ASN A 90 -16.44 -10.18 -15.76
CA ASN A 90 -16.84 -8.79 -15.50
C ASN A 90 -16.15 -7.77 -16.42
N LYS A 91 -15.56 -8.21 -17.54
CA LYS A 91 -14.90 -7.37 -18.55
C LYS A 91 -13.77 -6.48 -18.00
N ALA A 92 -13.15 -6.88 -16.90
CA ALA A 92 -11.96 -6.19 -16.40
C ALA A 92 -10.80 -6.38 -17.38
N LYS A 93 -9.96 -5.36 -17.50
CA LYS A 93 -8.73 -5.36 -18.31
C LYS A 93 -7.49 -5.56 -17.47
N LEU A 94 -7.59 -5.32 -16.18
CA LEU A 94 -6.51 -5.43 -15.21
C LEU A 94 -7.03 -6.08 -13.92
N LEU A 95 -6.25 -7.00 -13.35
CA LEU A 95 -6.48 -7.57 -12.03
C LEU A 95 -5.39 -7.04 -11.08
N VAL A 96 -5.81 -6.48 -9.96
CA VAL A 96 -4.89 -5.97 -8.92
C VAL A 96 -5.07 -6.79 -7.65
N ALA A 97 -3.95 -7.21 -7.04
CA ALA A 97 -3.96 -7.92 -5.78
C ALA A 97 -2.98 -7.30 -4.77
N PRO A 98 -3.25 -7.42 -3.44
CA PRO A 98 -2.49 -6.74 -2.40
C PRO A 98 -1.10 -7.30 -2.18
N GLU A 99 -0.30 -6.60 -1.36
CA GLU A 99 1.02 -7.02 -0.89
C GLU A 99 1.01 -8.44 -0.30
N GLY A 100 2.07 -9.21 -0.58
CA GLY A 100 2.27 -10.55 -0.04
C GLY A 100 1.26 -11.58 -0.55
N THR A 101 0.61 -11.35 -1.68
CA THR A 101 -0.26 -12.34 -2.33
C THR A 101 0.56 -13.52 -2.87
N LEU A 102 1.69 -13.24 -3.52
CA LEU A 102 2.55 -14.26 -4.09
C LEU A 102 3.78 -14.50 -3.21
N ASN A 103 4.12 -15.77 -3.07
CA ASN A 103 5.34 -16.19 -2.40
C ASN A 103 6.57 -15.87 -3.25
N ASN A 104 7.75 -15.99 -2.65
CA ASN A 104 9.01 -15.88 -3.36
C ASN A 104 9.13 -16.89 -4.49
N ASN A 105 9.63 -16.46 -5.65
CA ASN A 105 9.80 -17.30 -6.86
C ASN A 105 8.50 -17.95 -7.37
N PHE A 106 7.36 -17.30 -7.13
CA PHE A 106 6.09 -17.82 -7.61
C PHE A 106 5.99 -17.70 -9.13
N ASN A 107 5.71 -18.83 -9.78
CA ASN A 107 5.52 -18.91 -11.22
C ASN A 107 4.11 -19.40 -11.54
N LEU A 108 3.48 -18.81 -12.53
CA LEU A 108 2.18 -19.29 -13.01
C LEU A 108 2.35 -20.61 -13.77
N VAL A 109 1.62 -21.63 -13.36
CA VAL A 109 1.61 -22.92 -14.07
C VAL A 109 1.11 -22.78 -15.52
N LYS A 110 0.11 -21.91 -15.70
CA LYS A 110 -0.42 -21.50 -17.01
C LYS A 110 -0.28 -19.99 -17.10
N GLY A 111 0.07 -19.49 -18.27
CA GLY A 111 0.21 -18.03 -18.47
C GLY A 111 -1.00 -17.23 -17.99
N SER A 112 -0.79 -15.99 -17.62
CA SER A 112 -1.85 -15.11 -17.14
C SER A 112 -2.95 -14.94 -18.18
N LYS A 113 -4.21 -15.02 -17.75
CA LYS A 113 -5.38 -14.81 -18.63
C LYS A 113 -5.74 -13.34 -18.81
N ILE A 114 -5.25 -12.49 -17.94
CA ILE A 114 -5.52 -11.05 -17.88
C ILE A 114 -4.25 -10.33 -17.42
N ASN A 115 -4.05 -9.08 -17.80
CA ASN A 115 -2.97 -8.28 -17.24
C ASN A 115 -3.15 -8.16 -15.73
N MET A 116 -2.06 -8.32 -14.97
CA MET A 116 -2.13 -8.34 -13.51
C MET A 116 -1.04 -7.48 -12.87
N LEU A 117 -1.41 -6.84 -11.76
CA LEU A 117 -0.49 -6.20 -10.81
C LEU A 117 -0.69 -6.85 -9.45
N VAL A 118 0.26 -7.64 -9.01
CA VAL A 118 0.12 -8.48 -7.82
C VAL A 118 1.27 -8.23 -6.86
N GLY A 119 0.95 -7.94 -5.60
CA GLY A 119 1.95 -7.83 -4.56
C GLY A 119 2.55 -9.20 -4.22
N GLY A 120 3.87 -9.28 -4.19
CA GLY A 120 4.58 -10.52 -3.93
C GLY A 120 6.00 -10.29 -3.45
N PHE A 121 6.73 -11.39 -3.32
CA PHE A 121 8.14 -11.36 -2.98
C PHE A 121 8.98 -11.81 -4.18
N ARG A 122 10.14 -11.19 -4.35
CA ARG A 122 11.12 -11.60 -5.34
C ARG A 122 12.53 -11.63 -4.75
N ASN A 123 13.37 -12.51 -5.26
CA ASN A 123 14.80 -12.50 -4.97
C ASN A 123 15.55 -11.63 -5.99
N SER A 124 16.46 -10.82 -5.51
CA SER A 124 17.40 -10.07 -6.31
C SER A 124 18.76 -10.12 -5.61
N GLU A 125 19.77 -10.67 -6.26
CA GLU A 125 21.13 -10.75 -5.70
C GLU A 125 21.22 -11.41 -4.31
N ASN A 126 20.44 -12.48 -4.09
CA ASN A 126 20.25 -13.17 -2.81
C ASN A 126 19.52 -12.34 -1.72
N GLU A 127 18.93 -11.22 -2.08
CA GLU A 127 18.13 -10.41 -1.18
C GLU A 127 16.62 -10.57 -1.47
N LEU A 128 15.84 -10.74 -0.41
CA LEU A 128 14.39 -10.78 -0.50
C LEU A 128 13.83 -9.35 -0.57
N ARG A 129 12.95 -9.08 -1.53
CA ARG A 129 12.28 -7.80 -1.71
C ARG A 129 10.78 -7.98 -1.77
N SER A 130 10.03 -7.11 -1.07
CA SER A 130 8.58 -6.97 -1.25
C SER A 130 8.33 -6.08 -2.46
N SER A 131 7.51 -6.54 -3.40
CA SER A 131 7.40 -5.91 -4.72
C SER A 131 5.96 -5.94 -5.22
N LEU A 132 5.62 -4.99 -6.07
CA LEU A 132 4.52 -5.10 -7.00
C LEU A 132 5.06 -5.75 -8.28
N LEU A 133 4.46 -6.85 -8.70
CA LEU A 133 4.84 -7.65 -9.84
C LEU A 133 3.80 -7.51 -10.94
N GLY A 134 4.26 -7.20 -12.15
CA GLY A 134 3.42 -7.07 -13.34
C GLY A 134 3.51 -8.28 -14.25
N TYR A 135 2.36 -8.84 -14.59
CA TYR A 135 2.22 -9.96 -15.53
C TYR A 135 1.37 -9.51 -16.72
N ARG A 136 1.88 -9.70 -17.91
CA ARG A 136 1.12 -9.52 -19.15
C ARG A 136 0.31 -10.78 -19.46
N ILE A 137 -0.74 -10.64 -20.26
CA ILE A 137 -1.52 -11.77 -20.76
C ILE A 137 -0.59 -12.76 -21.46
N GLY A 138 -0.66 -14.02 -21.08
CA GLY A 138 0.16 -15.12 -21.61
C GLY A 138 1.43 -15.40 -20.81
N ASP A 139 1.93 -14.46 -20.03
CA ASP A 139 3.18 -14.60 -19.29
C ASP A 139 3.03 -15.54 -18.08
N GLN A 140 4.02 -16.41 -17.87
CA GLN A 140 4.14 -17.27 -16.68
C GLN A 140 4.97 -16.60 -15.59
N PHE A 141 5.81 -15.62 -15.96
CA PHE A 141 6.69 -14.86 -15.09
C PHE A 141 6.31 -13.39 -15.13
N PHE A 142 6.62 -12.64 -14.07
CA PHE A 142 6.46 -11.20 -14.10
C PHE A 142 7.48 -10.58 -15.08
N THR A 143 7.03 -9.61 -15.86
CA THR A 143 7.84 -8.90 -16.86
C THR A 143 8.22 -7.49 -16.40
N SER A 144 7.55 -6.98 -15.38
CA SER A 144 7.81 -5.69 -14.78
C SER A 144 7.64 -5.76 -13.26
N PHE A 145 8.35 -4.92 -12.54
CA PHE A 145 8.23 -4.86 -11.07
C PHE A 145 8.62 -3.49 -10.53
N ILE A 146 8.15 -3.21 -9.32
CA ILE A 146 8.66 -2.13 -8.48
C ILE A 146 8.77 -2.61 -7.05
N ASP A 147 9.92 -2.37 -6.42
CA ASP A 147 10.19 -2.80 -5.06
C ASP A 147 9.74 -1.78 -4.03
N LYS A 148 9.28 -2.26 -2.90
CA LYS A 148 9.00 -1.46 -1.73
C LYS A 148 10.28 -0.79 -1.24
N ASN A 149 10.27 0.53 -1.17
CA ASN A 149 11.42 1.30 -0.72
C ASN A 149 11.39 1.56 0.79
N ARG A 150 10.20 1.86 1.35
CA ARG A 150 10.05 2.12 2.79
C ARG A 150 9.53 0.90 3.51
N LEU A 151 10.42 0.27 4.24
CA LEU A 151 10.11 -0.89 5.07
C LEU A 151 9.47 -0.47 6.39
N VAL A 152 8.63 -1.35 6.93
CA VAL A 152 8.01 -1.16 8.25
C VAL A 152 9.09 -1.29 9.32
N PRO A 153 9.34 -0.23 10.13
CA PRO A 153 10.27 -0.33 11.23
C PRO A 153 9.86 -1.44 12.20
N LEU A 154 10.81 -2.22 12.67
CA LEU A 154 10.63 -3.37 13.56
C LEU A 154 9.81 -4.54 12.98
N GLY A 155 9.15 -4.36 11.85
CA GLY A 155 8.42 -5.43 11.16
C GLY A 155 9.23 -6.08 10.04
N GLU A 156 9.74 -5.26 9.13
CA GLU A 156 10.49 -5.70 7.95
C GLU A 156 11.98 -5.33 8.08
N LYS A 157 12.28 -4.21 8.73
CA LYS A 157 13.65 -3.75 9.01
C LYS A 157 13.88 -3.70 10.52
N ILE A 158 14.75 -4.57 10.99
CA ILE A 158 15.18 -4.59 12.38
C ILE A 158 16.51 -3.83 12.48
N PRO A 159 16.63 -2.79 13.33
CA PRO A 159 17.89 -2.14 13.58
C PRO A 159 18.92 -3.14 14.14
N VAL A 160 20.17 -3.06 13.69
CA VAL A 160 21.26 -4.00 14.04
C VAL A 160 21.40 -4.21 15.56
N PHE A 161 21.22 -3.15 16.35
CA PHE A 161 21.31 -3.23 17.82
C PHE A 161 20.13 -3.99 18.47
N LEU A 162 19.01 -4.21 17.75
CA LEU A 162 17.86 -4.99 18.21
C LEU A 162 17.84 -6.42 17.66
N GLU A 163 18.75 -6.79 16.77
CA GLU A 163 18.79 -8.14 16.18
C GLU A 163 18.94 -9.22 17.22
N ILE A 164 19.66 -8.94 18.32
CA ILE A 164 19.85 -9.87 19.44
C ILE A 164 18.51 -10.19 20.15
N PHE A 165 17.57 -9.24 20.15
CA PHE A 165 16.25 -9.40 20.77
C PHE A 165 15.16 -9.81 19.76
N SER A 166 15.48 -9.87 18.48
CA SER A 166 14.50 -9.99 17.40
C SER A 166 14.10 -11.42 17.06
N ARG A 167 14.69 -12.44 17.68
CA ARG A 167 14.31 -13.85 17.45
C ARG A 167 12.85 -14.07 17.87
N GLY A 168 11.92 -13.70 17.00
CA GLY A 168 10.47 -13.83 17.19
C GLY A 168 9.63 -12.58 16.96
N LEU A 169 10.23 -11.41 16.73
CA LEU A 169 9.50 -10.15 16.52
C LEU A 169 9.05 -9.91 15.06
N SER A 170 9.69 -10.57 14.09
CA SER A 170 9.37 -10.39 12.67
C SER A 170 9.05 -11.72 12.02
N SER A 171 7.86 -11.84 11.46
CA SER A 171 7.47 -12.97 10.60
C SER A 171 8.05 -12.86 9.18
N VAL A 172 8.61 -11.71 8.82
CA VAL A 172 9.13 -11.39 7.48
C VAL A 172 10.45 -10.61 7.60
N GLY A 173 11.34 -11.05 8.48
CA GLY A 173 12.69 -10.47 8.63
C GLY A 173 13.55 -10.69 7.38
N GLY A 174 14.43 -9.72 7.07
CA GLY A 174 15.39 -9.86 5.98
C GLY A 174 14.94 -9.29 4.63
N VAL A 175 13.82 -8.57 4.58
CA VAL A 175 13.42 -7.81 3.39
C VAL A 175 14.35 -6.60 3.22
N GLN A 176 14.83 -6.38 2.01
CA GLN A 176 15.66 -5.24 1.66
C GLN A 176 14.86 -4.17 0.90
N PRO A 177 15.16 -2.88 1.12
CA PRO A 177 14.50 -1.80 0.43
C PRO A 177 14.88 -1.75 -1.05
N GLY A 178 13.93 -1.41 -1.90
CA GLY A 178 14.16 -1.12 -3.31
C GLY A 178 14.67 0.30 -3.56
N LEU A 179 14.83 0.64 -4.84
CA LEU A 179 15.20 1.98 -5.29
C LEU A 179 14.06 2.99 -5.03
N ASN A 180 14.40 4.28 -5.07
CA ASN A 180 13.45 5.37 -4.80
C ASN A 180 12.41 5.62 -5.90
N SER A 181 12.40 4.85 -6.99
CA SER A 181 11.39 4.99 -8.03
C SER A 181 10.00 4.76 -7.45
N ARG A 182 9.03 5.60 -7.87
CA ARG A 182 7.63 5.52 -7.45
C ARG A 182 6.69 5.26 -8.62
N PHE A 183 7.23 5.14 -9.81
CA PHE A 183 6.46 4.84 -11.00
C PHE A 183 6.70 3.40 -11.41
N PHE A 184 5.62 2.68 -11.54
CA PHE A 184 5.59 1.39 -12.19
C PHE A 184 5.33 1.61 -13.67
N GLU A 185 6.27 1.19 -14.48
CA GLU A 185 6.19 1.24 -15.92
C GLU A 185 6.04 -0.16 -16.49
N SER A 186 5.11 -0.32 -17.41
CA SER A 186 4.90 -1.58 -18.11
C SER A 186 4.28 -1.32 -19.48
N GLU A 187 4.42 -2.29 -20.39
CA GLU A 187 3.83 -2.21 -21.73
C GLU A 187 2.31 -2.27 -21.76
N PHE A 188 1.67 -2.70 -20.65
CA PHE A 188 0.22 -2.96 -20.59
C PHE A 188 -0.56 -1.98 -19.72
N THR A 189 0.13 -1.02 -19.08
CA THR A 189 -0.50 0.06 -18.32
C THR A 189 0.15 1.40 -18.62
N THR A 190 -0.59 2.49 -18.43
CA THR A 190 0.04 3.81 -18.28
C THR A 190 0.93 3.80 -17.04
N PRO A 191 1.96 4.67 -16.95
CA PRO A 191 2.78 4.80 -15.76
C PRO A 191 1.89 4.98 -14.51
N LEU A 192 2.14 4.19 -13.47
CA LEU A 192 1.34 4.19 -12.24
C LEU A 192 2.19 4.63 -11.06
N ALA A 193 1.72 5.58 -10.29
CA ALA A 193 2.29 5.88 -8.99
C ALA A 193 1.95 4.75 -8.01
N VAL A 194 2.96 4.18 -7.36
CA VAL A 194 2.80 3.01 -6.49
C VAL A 194 3.21 3.33 -5.06
N ALA A 195 2.39 2.88 -4.12
CA ALA A 195 2.72 2.86 -2.70
C ALA A 195 2.33 1.50 -2.13
N ILE A 196 3.32 0.76 -1.62
CA ILE A 196 3.12 -0.57 -1.07
C ILE A 196 2.96 -0.46 0.44
N CYS A 197 1.77 -0.82 0.96
CA CYS A 197 1.46 -0.91 2.38
C CYS A 197 1.83 0.37 3.18
N TYR A 198 2.83 0.28 4.05
CA TYR A 198 3.30 1.37 4.93
C TYR A 198 3.72 2.64 4.18
N GLU A 199 4.12 2.53 2.91
CA GLU A 199 4.54 3.68 2.10
C GLU A 199 3.46 4.74 1.94
N ILE A 200 2.18 4.34 1.95
CA ILE A 200 1.04 5.27 1.87
C ILE A 200 0.98 6.25 3.06
N SER A 201 1.59 5.90 4.20
CA SER A 201 1.67 6.78 5.36
C SER A 201 2.56 8.00 5.14
N ASN A 202 3.40 7.98 4.10
CA ASN A 202 4.31 9.06 3.76
C ASN A 202 3.70 9.98 2.69
N GLY A 203 3.04 11.04 3.14
CA GLY A 203 2.42 12.04 2.27
C GLY A 203 3.39 12.71 1.27
N LEU A 204 4.68 12.83 1.59
CA LEU A 204 5.67 13.39 0.66
C LEU A 204 5.91 12.44 -0.52
N THR A 205 5.99 11.14 -0.30
CA THR A 205 6.15 10.15 -1.37
C THR A 205 4.98 10.22 -2.34
N ILE A 206 3.75 10.23 -1.82
CA ILE A 206 2.54 10.32 -2.64
C ILE A 206 2.48 11.65 -3.41
N ARG A 207 2.77 12.76 -2.70
CA ARG A 207 2.79 14.09 -3.34
C ARG A 207 3.81 14.18 -4.48
N ASN A 208 5.02 13.65 -4.26
CA ASN A 208 6.05 13.66 -5.30
C ASN A 208 5.62 12.82 -6.51
N ALA A 209 5.04 11.65 -6.28
CA ALA A 209 4.51 10.83 -7.36
C ALA A 209 3.42 11.56 -8.16
N VAL A 210 2.46 12.23 -7.51
CA VAL A 210 1.41 13.00 -8.19
C VAL A 210 1.96 14.21 -8.95
N ASN A 211 3.03 14.85 -8.46
CA ASN A 211 3.62 16.02 -9.13
C ASN A 211 4.51 15.64 -10.32
N SER A 212 4.96 14.41 -10.41
CA SER A 212 5.87 13.94 -11.47
C SER A 212 5.14 13.28 -12.64
N GLY A 213 3.87 13.02 -12.56
CA GLY A 213 3.01 12.39 -13.57
C GLY A 213 1.57 12.70 -13.42
#